data_3178be58ee39f5232c3c5d3a32239445
#
_entry.id   3178be58ee39f5232c3c5d3a32239445
#
_cell.length_a   1.000
_cell.length_b   1.000
_cell.length_c   1.000
_cell.angle_alpha   90.00
_cell.angle_beta   90.00
_cell.angle_gamma   90.00
#
_symmetry.space_group_name_H-M   'P 1'
#
loop_
_entity.id
_entity.type
_entity.pdbx_description
1 polymer ?
#
loop_
_entity_poly.entity_id
_entity_poly.type
_entity_poly.pdbx_seq_one_letter_code
_entity_poly.pdbx_strand_id
1 'polypeptide(L)'
;MCYIWKTEMRNVFRDEGVLIFCILVPLGYPLLYSWIYNNEVVREVDTAIVDLSHSHSSREFIRDYDASPDAKATYYCNSLDEAKELVRRQAVHGILYFPADFDTKLNRGEQAHVGVYCDMSLMLTYKAIYQTSQAVASYINSGIQITQAGGFTDRDDEITTEPLAFDEVPIFNTTGGYGNAILPAVLVLILQQTMLLGIGMAAGTSRELNRNRELIPVSEHYGGIFRIVFGKALVYFMVYAVMGMYLTLVVPKLFSFVSMVTWTTILGFLLPYILSCVFFG
;
A
#
# COMPACT_ATOMS: atom_id res chain seq x y z
N MET A 1 -29.30 26.05 -19.45
CA MET A 1 -28.46 24.96 -18.96
C MET A 1 -27.63 24.31 -20.06
N CYS A 2 -28.21 23.77 -21.14
CA CYS A 2 -27.42 23.09 -22.21
C CYS A 2 -26.34 23.96 -22.84
N TYR A 3 -26.56 25.25 -23.03
CA TYR A 3 -25.56 26.17 -23.57
C TYR A 3 -24.35 26.32 -22.60
N ILE A 4 -24.60 26.52 -21.33
CA ILE A 4 -23.56 26.66 -20.30
C ILE A 4 -22.76 25.36 -20.19
N TRP A 5 -23.47 24.23 -20.12
CA TRP A 5 -22.84 22.91 -20.10
C TRP A 5 -21.92 22.67 -21.33
N LYS A 6 -22.41 22.95 -22.53
CA LYS A 6 -21.62 22.79 -23.77
C LYS A 6 -20.41 23.72 -23.81
N THR A 7 -20.56 24.96 -23.33
CA THR A 7 -19.48 25.93 -23.28
C THR A 7 -18.42 25.54 -22.28
N GLU A 8 -18.81 25.12 -21.07
CA GLU A 8 -17.88 24.67 -20.04
C GLU A 8 -17.18 23.39 -20.42
N MET A 9 -17.89 22.42 -21.00
CA MET A 9 -17.28 21.19 -21.53
C MET A 9 -16.22 21.49 -22.58
N ARG A 10 -16.51 22.43 -23.51
CA ARG A 10 -15.53 22.88 -24.49
C ARG A 10 -14.32 23.56 -23.84
N ASN A 11 -14.53 24.35 -22.79
CA ASN A 11 -13.46 25.02 -22.07
C ASN A 11 -12.54 24.02 -21.38
N VAL A 12 -13.08 22.97 -20.73
CA VAL A 12 -12.29 21.90 -20.11
C VAL A 12 -11.36 21.22 -21.13
N PHE A 13 -11.83 20.95 -22.34
CA PHE A 13 -11.00 20.33 -23.39
C PHE A 13 -10.08 21.29 -24.14
N ARG A 14 -10.31 22.59 -24.06
CA ARG A 14 -9.52 23.61 -24.78
C ARG A 14 -8.44 24.25 -23.93
N ASP A 15 -8.60 24.23 -22.62
CA ASP A 15 -7.64 24.76 -21.67
C ASP A 15 -6.66 23.64 -21.30
N GLU A 16 -5.39 23.81 -21.69
CA GLU A 16 -4.35 22.80 -21.50
C GLU A 16 -4.15 22.45 -20.03
N GLY A 17 -4.16 23.45 -19.14
CA GLY A 17 -4.01 23.23 -17.70
C GLY A 17 -5.19 22.46 -17.10
N VAL A 18 -6.40 22.85 -17.44
CA VAL A 18 -7.62 22.17 -16.98
C VAL A 18 -7.68 20.74 -17.52
N LEU A 19 -7.32 20.53 -18.78
CA LEU A 19 -7.29 19.21 -19.41
C LEU A 19 -6.29 18.28 -18.72
N ILE A 20 -5.11 18.79 -18.37
CA ILE A 20 -4.11 18.02 -17.63
C ILE A 20 -4.68 17.55 -16.29
N PHE A 21 -5.19 18.45 -15.46
CA PHE A 21 -5.66 18.10 -14.11
C PHE A 21 -7.01 17.37 -14.08
N CYS A 22 -7.92 17.65 -15.00
CA CYS A 22 -9.23 16.99 -15.02
C CYS A 22 -9.22 15.64 -15.76
N ILE A 23 -8.28 15.40 -16.66
CA ILE A 23 -8.29 14.21 -17.53
C ILE A 23 -6.97 13.45 -17.46
N LEU A 24 -5.84 14.09 -17.78
CA LEU A 24 -4.57 13.38 -17.94
C LEU A 24 -4.06 12.82 -16.60
N VAL A 25 -4.09 13.62 -15.56
CA VAL A 25 -3.62 13.20 -14.23
C VAL A 25 -4.52 12.12 -13.62
N PRO A 26 -5.87 12.23 -13.60
CA PRO A 26 -6.74 11.15 -13.12
C PRO A 26 -6.67 9.85 -13.91
N LEU A 27 -6.26 9.91 -15.19
CA LEU A 27 -6.03 8.71 -16.00
C LEU A 27 -4.65 8.10 -15.78
N GLY A 28 -3.59 8.93 -15.82
CA GLY A 28 -2.22 8.46 -15.82
C GLY A 28 -1.68 8.13 -14.44
N TYR A 29 -2.01 8.93 -13.44
CA TYR A 29 -1.49 8.78 -12.08
C TYR A 29 -1.89 7.44 -11.42
N PRO A 30 -3.15 6.99 -11.54
CA PRO A 30 -3.56 5.69 -11.03
C PRO A 30 -2.82 4.51 -11.65
N LEU A 31 -2.55 4.58 -12.97
CA LEU A 31 -1.78 3.54 -13.65
C LEU A 31 -0.33 3.51 -13.13
N LEU A 32 0.28 4.68 -12.99
CA LEU A 32 1.65 4.81 -12.48
C LEU A 32 1.76 4.30 -11.04
N TYR A 33 0.86 4.73 -10.15
CA TYR A 33 0.84 4.26 -8.76
C TYR A 33 0.56 2.77 -8.67
N SER A 34 -0.43 2.26 -9.39
CA SER A 34 -0.75 0.85 -9.41
C SER A 34 0.42 0.01 -9.94
N TRP A 35 1.16 0.51 -10.92
CA TRP A 35 2.34 -0.17 -11.44
C TRP A 35 3.50 -0.19 -10.43
N ILE A 36 3.77 0.93 -9.74
CA ILE A 36 4.81 1.03 -8.71
C ILE A 36 4.51 0.10 -7.53
N TYR A 37 3.25 0.06 -7.08
CA TYR A 37 2.82 -0.73 -5.93
C TYR A 37 2.33 -2.14 -6.28
N ASN A 38 2.41 -2.56 -7.55
CA ASN A 38 2.01 -3.90 -7.99
C ASN A 38 2.92 -5.01 -7.42
N ASN A 39 4.19 -4.70 -7.13
CA ASN A 39 5.08 -5.58 -6.39
C ASN A 39 4.72 -5.49 -4.90
N GLU A 40 3.63 -6.16 -4.51
CA GLU A 40 3.06 -6.09 -3.16
C GLU A 40 3.95 -6.71 -2.08
N VAL A 41 4.92 -7.53 -2.47
CA VAL A 41 5.80 -8.28 -1.57
C VAL A 41 7.25 -7.98 -1.94
N VAL A 42 8.01 -7.50 -0.99
CA VAL A 42 9.46 -7.43 -1.12
C VAL A 42 10.00 -8.83 -0.89
N ARG A 43 10.81 -9.32 -1.82
CA ARG A 43 11.45 -10.63 -1.73
C ARG A 43 12.96 -10.48 -1.65
N GLU A 44 13.61 -11.49 -1.06
CA GLU A 44 15.07 -11.54 -0.94
C GLU A 44 15.67 -10.27 -0.31
N VAL A 45 15.10 -9.82 0.82
CA VAL A 45 15.60 -8.64 1.52
C VAL A 45 16.99 -8.94 2.08
N ASP A 46 17.98 -8.19 1.64
CA ASP A 46 19.36 -8.32 2.10
C ASP A 46 19.51 -8.06 3.60
N THR A 47 20.06 -9.06 4.31
CA THR A 47 20.25 -9.04 5.76
C THR A 47 21.70 -9.39 6.10
N ALA A 48 22.26 -8.69 7.09
CA ALA A 48 23.57 -9.02 7.65
C ALA A 48 23.42 -10.00 8.82
N ILE A 49 24.29 -10.99 8.88
CA ILE A 49 24.34 -11.99 9.94
C ILE A 49 25.56 -11.72 10.81
N VAL A 50 25.36 -11.65 12.11
CA VAL A 50 26.42 -11.60 13.10
C VAL A 50 26.28 -12.81 14.01
N ASP A 51 27.03 -13.87 13.72
CA ASP A 51 26.99 -15.10 14.50
C ASP A 51 28.25 -15.23 15.37
N LEU A 52 28.12 -14.92 16.68
CA LEU A 52 29.18 -15.09 17.66
C LEU A 52 29.15 -16.47 18.33
N SER A 53 28.06 -17.23 18.14
CA SER A 53 27.90 -18.58 18.70
C SER A 53 28.66 -19.62 17.86
N HIS A 54 28.71 -19.45 16.53
CA HIS A 54 29.29 -20.40 15.59
C HIS A 54 28.80 -21.85 15.79
N SER A 55 27.60 -22.02 16.32
CA SER A 55 27.01 -23.29 16.70
C SER A 55 26.28 -24.00 15.55
N HIS A 56 25.87 -25.24 15.80
CA HIS A 56 25.02 -25.96 14.84
C HIS A 56 23.64 -25.29 14.77
N SER A 57 23.08 -24.93 15.92
CA SER A 57 21.73 -24.33 16.03
C SER A 57 21.66 -22.95 15.38
N SER A 58 22.71 -22.10 15.50
CA SER A 58 22.75 -20.80 14.80
C SER A 58 22.81 -20.98 13.29
N ARG A 59 23.62 -21.93 12.81
CA ARG A 59 23.72 -22.24 11.36
C ARG A 59 22.42 -22.82 10.80
N GLU A 60 21.72 -23.63 11.56
CA GLU A 60 20.40 -24.15 11.18
C GLU A 60 19.40 -23.01 11.04
N PHE A 61 19.32 -22.12 12.02
CA PHE A 61 18.48 -20.93 11.95
C PHE A 61 18.79 -20.08 10.72
N ILE A 62 20.07 -19.80 10.47
CA ILE A 62 20.51 -18.98 9.32
C ILE A 62 20.15 -19.65 8.00
N ARG A 63 20.32 -20.96 7.88
CA ARG A 63 19.95 -21.73 6.69
C ARG A 63 18.47 -21.68 6.41
N ASP A 64 17.64 -21.86 7.43
CA ASP A 64 16.18 -21.85 7.29
C ASP A 64 15.67 -20.44 7.02
N TYR A 65 16.33 -19.42 7.57
CA TYR A 65 16.09 -18.02 7.26
C TYR A 65 16.43 -17.69 5.79
N ASP A 66 17.58 -18.12 5.30
CA ASP A 66 18.02 -17.90 3.92
C ASP A 66 17.19 -18.70 2.90
N ALA A 67 16.57 -19.79 3.31
CA ALA A 67 15.65 -20.58 2.49
C ALA A 67 14.28 -19.90 2.31
N SER A 68 13.98 -18.86 3.09
CA SER A 68 12.74 -18.09 2.94
C SER A 68 12.77 -17.25 1.67
N PRO A 69 11.62 -17.09 0.98
CA PRO A 69 11.54 -16.24 -0.20
C PRO A 69 11.61 -14.74 0.09
N ASP A 70 11.38 -14.33 1.34
CA ASP A 70 11.19 -12.92 1.71
C ASP A 70 12.47 -12.25 2.21
N ALA A 71 13.41 -13.04 2.77
CA ALA A 71 14.64 -12.51 3.34
C ALA A 71 15.84 -13.36 2.93
N LYS A 72 17.03 -12.74 2.85
CA LYS A 72 18.26 -13.34 2.38
C LYS A 72 19.43 -13.00 3.28
N ALA A 73 20.22 -13.99 3.66
CA ALA A 73 21.46 -13.82 4.40
C ALA A 73 22.62 -13.47 3.44
N THR A 74 22.83 -12.16 3.18
CA THR A 74 23.77 -11.71 2.15
C THR A 74 25.17 -11.45 2.69
N TYR A 75 25.27 -10.87 3.89
CA TYR A 75 26.53 -10.48 4.49
C TYR A 75 26.75 -11.17 5.84
N TYR A 76 27.96 -11.70 6.04
CA TYR A 76 28.38 -12.29 7.32
C TYR A 76 29.43 -11.36 7.94
N CYS A 77 29.13 -10.81 9.12
CA CYS A 77 29.95 -9.85 9.84
C CYS A 77 30.48 -10.44 11.13
N ASN A 78 31.69 -10.03 11.52
CA ASN A 78 32.31 -10.50 12.76
C ASN A 78 31.88 -9.67 13.98
N SER A 79 31.30 -8.51 13.77
CA SER A 79 30.85 -7.62 14.85
C SER A 79 29.54 -6.92 14.51
N LEU A 80 28.80 -6.55 15.57
CA LEU A 80 27.58 -5.79 15.42
C LEU A 80 27.83 -4.39 14.81
N ASP A 81 28.97 -3.79 15.09
CA ASP A 81 29.30 -2.44 14.59
C ASP A 81 29.60 -2.46 13.09
N GLU A 82 30.23 -3.52 12.58
CA GLU A 82 30.40 -3.76 11.14
C GLU A 82 29.05 -3.89 10.44
N ALA A 83 28.13 -4.67 11.00
CA ALA A 83 26.80 -4.86 10.47
C ALA A 83 25.97 -3.56 10.49
N LYS A 84 26.07 -2.75 11.55
CA LYS A 84 25.43 -1.43 11.62
C LYS A 84 25.95 -0.47 10.56
N GLU A 85 27.24 -0.55 10.22
CA GLU A 85 27.80 0.27 9.15
C GLU A 85 27.23 -0.12 7.78
N LEU A 86 26.96 -1.41 7.54
CA LEU A 86 26.29 -1.86 6.32
C LEU A 86 24.83 -1.33 6.25
N VAL A 87 24.10 -1.32 7.37
CA VAL A 87 22.76 -0.70 7.43
C VAL A 87 22.83 0.79 7.16
N ARG A 88 23.82 1.49 7.74
CA ARG A 88 24.01 2.93 7.52
C ARG A 88 24.30 3.27 6.06
N ARG A 89 24.98 2.38 5.34
CA ARG A 89 25.26 2.51 3.90
C ARG A 89 24.09 2.02 3.02
N GLN A 90 23.01 1.55 3.64
CA GLN A 90 21.86 0.93 2.93
C GLN A 90 22.24 -0.27 2.07
N ALA A 91 23.33 -0.96 2.40
CA ALA A 91 23.73 -2.20 1.74
C ALA A 91 22.87 -3.38 2.22
N VAL A 92 22.36 -3.30 3.46
CA VAL A 92 21.41 -4.25 4.05
C VAL A 92 20.33 -3.50 4.79
N HIS A 93 19.17 -4.14 4.98
CA HIS A 93 18.00 -3.56 5.63
C HIS A 93 17.76 -4.09 7.05
N GLY A 94 18.51 -5.09 7.46
CA GLY A 94 18.44 -5.63 8.81
C GLY A 94 19.65 -6.45 9.19
N ILE A 95 19.71 -6.79 10.49
CA ILE A 95 20.80 -7.59 11.08
C ILE A 95 20.17 -8.67 11.95
N LEU A 96 20.62 -9.91 11.79
CA LEU A 96 20.39 -11.00 12.73
C LEU A 96 21.66 -11.19 13.57
N TYR A 97 21.48 -11.12 14.89
CA TYR A 97 22.55 -11.21 15.85
C TYR A 97 22.39 -12.42 16.76
N PHE A 98 23.34 -13.34 16.74
CA PHE A 98 23.42 -14.51 17.59
C PHE A 98 24.51 -14.29 18.62
N PRO A 99 24.19 -14.17 19.93
CA PRO A 99 25.19 -14.02 20.96
C PRO A 99 25.98 -15.31 21.20
N ALA A 100 27.17 -15.19 21.79
CA ALA A 100 28.08 -16.33 21.97
C ALA A 100 27.49 -17.44 22.89
N ASP A 101 26.57 -17.09 23.79
CA ASP A 101 25.89 -17.99 24.73
C ASP A 101 24.62 -18.62 24.17
N PHE A 102 24.26 -18.36 22.90
CA PHE A 102 23.02 -18.80 22.26
C PHE A 102 22.82 -20.32 22.38
N ASP A 103 23.76 -21.09 21.90
CA ASP A 103 23.68 -22.57 21.91
C ASP A 103 23.76 -23.15 23.33
N THR A 104 24.57 -22.55 24.19
CA THR A 104 24.72 -22.99 25.59
C THR A 104 23.39 -22.85 26.35
N LYS A 105 22.66 -21.76 26.16
CA LYS A 105 21.35 -21.55 26.75
C LYS A 105 20.31 -22.50 26.18
N LEU A 106 20.31 -22.66 24.85
CA LEU A 106 19.37 -23.54 24.17
C LEU A 106 19.50 -24.99 24.67
N ASN A 107 20.73 -25.50 24.74
CA ASN A 107 21.02 -26.87 25.23
C ASN A 107 20.72 -27.09 26.71
N ARG A 108 20.71 -26.02 27.52
CA ARG A 108 20.31 -26.07 28.92
C ARG A 108 18.81 -25.96 29.15
N GLY A 109 18.01 -25.79 28.10
CA GLY A 109 16.57 -25.49 28.21
C GLY A 109 16.29 -24.10 28.78
N GLU A 110 17.26 -23.20 28.74
CA GLU A 110 17.10 -21.79 29.09
C GLU A 110 16.65 -20.98 27.89
N GLN A 111 16.02 -19.83 28.14
CA GLN A 111 15.61 -18.95 27.05
C GLN A 111 16.82 -18.33 26.34
N ALA A 112 17.01 -18.67 25.09
CA ALA A 112 18.00 -18.05 24.21
C ALA A 112 17.38 -16.88 23.42
N HIS A 113 18.16 -15.85 23.14
CA HIS A 113 17.69 -14.66 22.43
C HIS A 113 18.45 -14.48 21.12
N VAL A 114 17.70 -14.21 20.04
CA VAL A 114 18.26 -13.74 18.75
C VAL A 114 17.91 -12.26 18.63
N GLY A 115 18.89 -11.43 18.41
CA GLY A 115 18.70 -9.99 18.18
C GLY A 115 18.32 -9.72 16.73
N VAL A 116 17.17 -9.12 16.50
CA VAL A 116 16.74 -8.68 15.16
C VAL A 116 16.73 -7.16 15.12
N TYR A 117 17.65 -6.57 14.35
CA TYR A 117 17.75 -5.13 14.18
C TYR A 117 17.29 -4.79 12.75
N CYS A 118 16.27 -3.98 12.61
CA CYS A 118 15.69 -3.64 11.32
C CYS A 118 15.54 -2.13 11.16
N ASP A 119 15.68 -1.65 9.93
CA ASP A 119 15.30 -0.29 9.57
C ASP A 119 13.77 -0.21 9.41
N MET A 120 13.12 0.42 10.39
CA MET A 120 11.65 0.58 10.40
C MET A 120 11.15 1.71 9.48
N SER A 121 12.04 2.47 8.85
CA SER A 121 11.62 3.49 7.86
C SER A 121 11.00 2.86 6.61
N LEU A 122 11.41 1.64 6.28
CA LEU A 122 10.90 0.83 5.19
C LEU A 122 10.03 -0.31 5.73
N MET A 123 8.75 -0.05 5.91
CA MET A 123 7.80 -0.99 6.54
C MET A 123 7.76 -2.37 5.88
N LEU A 124 7.89 -2.46 4.55
CA LEU A 124 7.85 -3.74 3.84
C LEU A 124 9.08 -4.60 4.12
N THR A 125 10.28 -4.00 4.12
CA THR A 125 11.53 -4.70 4.41
C THR A 125 11.59 -5.14 5.87
N TYR A 126 11.16 -4.27 6.80
CA TYR A 126 11.00 -4.62 8.21
C TYR A 126 10.07 -5.82 8.38
N LYS A 127 8.87 -5.78 7.76
CA LYS A 127 7.89 -6.86 7.85
C LYS A 127 8.47 -8.18 7.34
N ALA A 128 9.16 -8.17 6.20
CA ALA A 128 9.78 -9.36 5.62
C ALA A 128 10.81 -9.97 6.58
N ILE A 129 11.76 -9.19 7.07
CA ILE A 129 12.81 -9.66 7.99
C ILE A 129 12.22 -10.18 9.31
N TYR A 130 11.31 -9.39 9.91
CA TYR A 130 10.74 -9.74 11.21
C TYR A 130 9.86 -10.99 11.15
N GLN A 131 8.94 -11.07 10.17
CA GLN A 131 8.05 -12.23 10.02
C GLN A 131 8.82 -13.51 9.68
N THR A 132 9.83 -13.42 8.79
CA THR A 132 10.69 -14.58 8.51
C THR A 132 11.43 -15.01 9.76
N SER A 133 12.04 -14.09 10.50
CA SER A 133 12.75 -14.43 11.75
C SER A 133 11.82 -15.09 12.76
N GLN A 134 10.60 -14.60 12.89
CA GLN A 134 9.60 -15.15 13.80
C GLN A 134 9.12 -16.54 13.37
N ALA A 135 8.88 -16.73 12.06
CA ALA A 135 8.46 -18.04 11.52
C ALA A 135 9.53 -19.10 11.73
N VAL A 136 10.81 -18.78 11.47
CA VAL A 136 11.94 -19.69 11.70
C VAL A 136 12.10 -19.99 13.19
N ALA A 137 11.99 -18.98 14.07
CA ALA A 137 12.04 -19.18 15.50
C ALA A 137 10.91 -20.10 16.01
N SER A 138 9.70 -19.90 15.48
CA SER A 138 8.54 -20.77 15.82
C SER A 138 8.77 -22.21 15.36
N TYR A 139 9.29 -22.40 14.14
CA TYR A 139 9.60 -23.73 13.62
C TYR A 139 10.63 -24.47 14.49
N ILE A 140 11.74 -23.81 14.86
CA ILE A 140 12.77 -24.40 15.72
C ILE A 140 12.21 -24.67 17.12
N ASN A 141 11.41 -23.76 17.70
CA ASN A 141 10.77 -23.95 18.98
C ASN A 141 9.86 -25.18 18.98
N SER A 142 9.08 -25.39 17.92
CA SER A 142 8.23 -26.55 17.75
C SER A 142 9.05 -27.85 17.77
N GLY A 143 10.15 -27.88 17.03
CA GLY A 143 11.07 -29.03 17.02
C GLY A 143 11.65 -29.35 18.42
N ILE A 144 12.02 -28.33 19.19
CA ILE A 144 12.53 -28.49 20.55
C ILE A 144 11.42 -29.02 21.48
N GLN A 145 10.20 -28.50 21.39
CA GLN A 145 9.07 -28.95 22.19
C GLN A 145 8.72 -30.41 21.91
N ILE A 146 8.67 -30.82 20.64
CA ILE A 146 8.45 -32.20 20.24
C ILE A 146 9.51 -33.13 20.86
N THR A 147 10.78 -32.74 20.76
CA THR A 147 11.89 -33.54 21.29
C THR A 147 11.83 -33.67 22.82
N GLN A 148 11.43 -32.61 23.50
CA GLN A 148 11.28 -32.62 24.99
C GLN A 148 10.05 -33.37 25.46
N ALA A 149 8.94 -33.30 24.73
CA ALA A 149 7.68 -33.96 25.11
C ALA A 149 7.71 -35.48 24.88
N GLY A 150 8.58 -35.97 23.99
CA GLY A 150 8.69 -37.40 23.66
C GLY A 150 7.40 -37.96 23.06
N GLY A 151 6.75 -37.19 22.19
CA GLY A 151 5.53 -37.56 21.47
C GLY A 151 5.71 -38.86 20.67
N PHE A 152 4.66 -39.66 20.57
CA PHE A 152 4.68 -40.94 19.88
C PHE A 152 3.95 -40.93 18.53
N THR A 153 3.16 -39.88 18.29
CA THR A 153 2.39 -39.73 17.04
C THR A 153 2.43 -38.29 16.54
N ASP A 154 2.29 -38.11 15.23
CA ASP A 154 2.23 -36.78 14.59
C ASP A 154 1.15 -35.88 15.22
N ARG A 155 0.05 -36.50 15.70
CA ARG A 155 -1.03 -35.77 16.37
C ARG A 155 -0.65 -35.31 17.79
N ASP A 156 0.16 -36.08 18.51
CA ASP A 156 0.65 -35.67 19.82
C ASP A 156 1.65 -34.51 19.68
N ASP A 157 2.47 -34.53 18.62
CA ASP A 157 3.39 -33.49 18.28
C ASP A 157 2.65 -32.19 17.93
N GLU A 158 1.58 -32.26 17.12
CA GLU A 158 0.72 -31.14 16.75
C GLU A 158 0.04 -30.50 17.97
N ILE A 159 -0.54 -31.33 18.87
CA ILE A 159 -1.16 -30.83 20.10
C ILE A 159 -0.11 -30.24 21.07
N THR A 160 1.10 -30.76 21.08
CA THR A 160 2.17 -30.27 21.95
C THR A 160 2.73 -28.95 21.50
N THR A 161 2.87 -28.75 20.19
CA THR A 161 3.42 -27.52 19.61
C THR A 161 2.38 -26.40 19.52
N GLU A 162 1.15 -26.75 19.16
CA GLU A 162 0.05 -25.81 18.99
C GLU A 162 -1.23 -26.34 19.67
N PRO A 163 -1.33 -26.30 21.03
CA PRO A 163 -2.51 -26.76 21.77
C PRO A 163 -3.75 -25.92 21.41
N LEU A 164 -3.57 -24.73 20.87
CA LEU A 164 -4.60 -23.86 20.31
C LEU A 164 -4.17 -23.42 18.91
N ALA A 165 -4.62 -24.12 17.89
CA ALA A 165 -4.38 -23.75 16.50
C ALA A 165 -5.28 -22.59 16.06
N PHE A 166 -4.71 -21.65 15.34
CA PHE A 166 -5.45 -20.54 14.72
C PHE A 166 -5.53 -20.77 13.20
N ASP A 167 -6.74 -20.96 12.72
CA ASP A 167 -6.99 -20.95 11.28
C ASP A 167 -7.06 -19.49 10.78
N GLU A 168 -5.95 -18.97 10.27
CA GLU A 168 -5.92 -17.65 9.66
C GLU A 168 -6.49 -17.72 8.25
N VAL A 169 -7.71 -17.21 8.08
CA VAL A 169 -8.36 -17.10 6.77
C VAL A 169 -8.40 -15.64 6.34
N PRO A 170 -7.43 -15.14 5.56
CA PRO A 170 -7.45 -13.77 5.09
C PRO A 170 -8.59 -13.57 4.08
N ILE A 171 -9.55 -12.68 4.40
CA ILE A 171 -10.78 -12.51 3.61
C ILE A 171 -10.62 -11.42 2.54
N PHE A 172 -9.89 -10.34 2.82
CA PHE A 172 -9.80 -9.19 1.93
C PHE A 172 -8.41 -8.98 1.34
N ASN A 173 -7.40 -8.80 2.11
CA ASN A 173 -6.03 -8.60 1.64
C ASN A 173 -5.23 -9.91 1.79
N THR A 174 -5.47 -10.86 0.91
CA THR A 174 -4.88 -12.21 0.98
C THR A 174 -3.35 -12.22 0.84
N THR A 175 -2.80 -11.23 0.15
CA THR A 175 -1.35 -11.08 -0.03
C THR A 175 -0.68 -10.31 1.11
N GLY A 176 -1.47 -9.63 1.97
CA GLY A 176 -0.96 -8.76 3.02
C GLY A 176 -0.18 -7.54 2.49
N GLY A 177 -0.31 -7.24 1.21
CA GLY A 177 0.44 -6.20 0.51
C GLY A 177 -0.15 -4.79 0.64
N TYR A 178 0.67 -3.79 0.35
CA TYR A 178 0.29 -2.37 0.38
C TYR A 178 -0.69 -1.99 -0.73
N GLY A 179 -0.60 -2.65 -1.90
CA GLY A 179 -1.46 -2.36 -3.03
C GLY A 179 -2.94 -2.52 -2.68
N ASN A 180 -3.29 -3.64 -2.07
CA ASN A 180 -4.68 -3.89 -1.67
C ASN A 180 -5.13 -3.08 -0.44
N ALA A 181 -4.21 -2.69 0.47
CA ALA A 181 -4.56 -1.98 1.70
C ALA A 181 -4.67 -0.46 1.51
N ILE A 182 -3.69 0.16 0.88
CA ILE A 182 -3.54 1.63 0.86
C ILE A 182 -3.95 2.23 -0.48
N LEU A 183 -3.69 1.55 -1.60
CA LEU A 183 -3.90 2.08 -2.93
C LEU A 183 -5.35 2.58 -3.18
N PRO A 184 -6.42 1.87 -2.76
CA PRO A 184 -7.77 2.36 -2.97
C PRO A 184 -8.02 3.73 -2.34
N ALA A 185 -7.49 3.97 -1.13
CA ALA A 185 -7.63 5.25 -0.44
C ALA A 185 -6.85 6.37 -1.16
N VAL A 186 -5.63 6.07 -1.62
CA VAL A 186 -4.79 7.01 -2.38
C VAL A 186 -5.46 7.38 -3.71
N LEU A 187 -6.07 6.43 -4.42
CA LEU A 187 -6.76 6.69 -5.67
C LEU A 187 -7.97 7.62 -5.49
N VAL A 188 -8.74 7.43 -4.42
CA VAL A 188 -9.86 8.33 -4.08
C VAL A 188 -9.35 9.73 -3.73
N LEU A 189 -8.25 9.84 -3.00
CA LEU A 189 -7.60 11.12 -2.68
C LEU A 189 -7.12 11.85 -3.93
N ILE A 190 -6.50 11.14 -4.88
CA ILE A 190 -6.07 11.72 -6.17
C ILE A 190 -7.25 12.27 -6.94
N LEU A 191 -8.37 11.55 -6.97
CA LEU A 191 -9.60 12.00 -7.62
C LEU A 191 -10.09 13.33 -7.03
N GLN A 192 -10.08 13.44 -5.69
CA GLN A 192 -10.47 14.68 -4.99
C GLN A 192 -9.53 15.84 -5.31
N GLN A 193 -8.23 15.62 -5.17
CA GLN A 193 -7.24 16.69 -5.37
C GLN A 193 -7.23 17.21 -6.81
N THR A 194 -7.27 16.31 -7.78
CA THR A 194 -7.27 16.69 -9.19
C THR A 194 -8.53 17.45 -9.58
N MET A 195 -9.67 17.08 -8.98
CA MET A 195 -10.92 17.79 -9.20
C MET A 195 -10.88 19.22 -8.63
N LEU A 196 -10.43 19.41 -7.40
CA LEU A 196 -10.30 20.73 -6.78
C LEU A 196 -9.33 21.61 -7.56
N LEU A 197 -8.18 21.09 -7.97
CA LEU A 197 -7.21 21.80 -8.78
C LEU A 197 -7.76 22.15 -10.16
N GLY A 198 -8.43 21.20 -10.82
CA GLY A 198 -9.02 21.41 -12.14
C GLY A 198 -10.12 22.47 -12.13
N ILE A 199 -11.02 22.45 -11.13
CA ILE A 199 -12.07 23.49 -10.96
C ILE A 199 -11.42 24.83 -10.65
N GLY A 200 -10.44 24.89 -9.75
CA GLY A 200 -9.74 26.12 -9.39
C GLY A 200 -9.02 26.75 -10.58
N MET A 201 -8.34 25.94 -11.39
CA MET A 201 -7.70 26.42 -12.62
C MET A 201 -8.71 26.93 -13.63
N ALA A 202 -9.81 26.20 -13.87
CA ALA A 202 -10.85 26.63 -14.79
C ALA A 202 -11.49 27.96 -14.35
N ALA A 203 -11.68 28.15 -13.05
CA ALA A 203 -12.16 29.43 -12.49
C ALA A 203 -11.14 30.54 -12.67
N GLY A 204 -9.84 30.28 -12.44
CA GLY A 204 -8.73 31.22 -12.65
C GLY A 204 -8.63 31.67 -14.11
N THR A 205 -8.55 30.75 -15.04
CA THR A 205 -8.49 31.04 -16.48
C THR A 205 -9.74 31.78 -16.96
N SER A 206 -10.93 31.42 -16.44
CA SER A 206 -12.17 32.12 -16.79
C SER A 206 -12.14 33.57 -16.32
N ARG A 207 -11.49 33.87 -15.20
CA ARG A 207 -11.33 35.22 -14.64
C ARG A 207 -10.31 36.04 -15.47
N GLU A 208 -9.15 35.46 -15.79
CA GLU A 208 -8.10 36.12 -16.58
C GLU A 208 -8.58 36.50 -17.98
N LEU A 209 -9.28 35.60 -18.65
CA LEU A 209 -9.80 35.78 -19.98
C LEU A 209 -11.13 36.58 -20.05
N ASN A 210 -11.63 37.08 -18.88
CA ASN A 210 -12.92 37.78 -18.77
C ASN A 210 -14.11 37.01 -19.38
N ARG A 211 -14.04 35.67 -19.42
CA ARG A 211 -15.11 34.80 -19.97
C ARG A 211 -16.43 34.93 -19.19
N ASN A 212 -16.36 35.36 -17.94
CA ASN A 212 -17.54 35.60 -17.13
C ASN A 212 -18.47 36.69 -17.71
N ARG A 213 -17.95 37.62 -18.52
CA ARG A 213 -18.77 38.63 -19.19
C ARG A 213 -19.76 38.04 -20.19
N GLU A 214 -19.43 36.92 -20.81
CA GLU A 214 -20.32 36.20 -21.74
C GLU A 214 -21.54 35.59 -21.02
N LEU A 215 -21.45 35.39 -19.71
CA LEU A 215 -22.50 34.82 -18.87
C LEU A 215 -23.39 35.90 -18.23
N ILE A 216 -23.05 37.20 -18.29
CA ILE A 216 -23.85 38.29 -17.70
C ILE A 216 -25.30 38.26 -18.20
N PRO A 217 -25.60 38.13 -19.51
CA PRO A 217 -26.95 38.09 -20.01
C PRO A 217 -27.79 36.95 -19.41
N VAL A 218 -27.15 35.86 -19.04
CA VAL A 218 -27.79 34.69 -18.39
C VAL A 218 -28.00 34.95 -16.91
N SER A 219 -27.07 35.65 -16.24
CA SER A 219 -27.15 35.94 -14.80
C SER A 219 -28.21 36.98 -14.44
N GLU A 220 -28.53 37.89 -15.36
CA GLU A 220 -29.56 38.90 -15.14
C GLU A 220 -31.00 38.35 -15.20
N HIS A 221 -31.17 37.14 -15.79
CA HIS A 221 -32.49 36.49 -15.78
C HIS A 221 -32.77 35.79 -14.46
N TYR A 222 -34.04 35.77 -14.06
CA TYR A 222 -34.49 35.14 -12.82
C TYR A 222 -33.97 33.70 -12.66
N GLY A 223 -33.22 33.43 -11.60
CA GLY A 223 -32.57 32.16 -11.32
C GLY A 223 -31.32 31.89 -12.22
N GLY A 224 -30.77 32.89 -12.91
CA GLY A 224 -29.62 32.74 -13.83
C GLY A 224 -28.35 32.24 -13.13
N ILE A 225 -28.07 32.71 -11.92
CA ILE A 225 -26.91 32.29 -11.12
C ILE A 225 -26.97 30.79 -10.83
N PHE A 226 -28.09 30.28 -10.35
CA PHE A 226 -28.28 28.85 -10.11
C PHE A 226 -28.08 28.02 -11.37
N ARG A 227 -28.57 28.49 -12.50
CA ARG A 227 -28.38 27.81 -13.80
C ARG A 227 -26.92 27.75 -14.22
N ILE A 228 -26.14 28.80 -13.95
CA ILE A 228 -24.71 28.85 -14.25
C ILE A 228 -23.96 27.87 -13.35
N VAL A 229 -24.16 27.95 -12.04
CA VAL A 229 -23.50 27.09 -11.07
C VAL A 229 -23.83 25.61 -11.34
N PHE A 230 -25.12 25.26 -11.47
CA PHE A 230 -25.50 23.89 -11.78
C PHE A 230 -25.03 23.40 -13.13
N GLY A 231 -25.00 24.28 -14.14
CA GLY A 231 -24.49 23.93 -15.47
C GLY A 231 -23.00 23.60 -15.47
N LYS A 232 -22.20 24.37 -14.72
CA LYS A 232 -20.76 24.11 -14.51
C LYS A 232 -20.53 22.86 -13.64
N ALA A 233 -21.19 22.79 -12.48
CA ALA A 233 -21.11 21.65 -11.58
C ALA A 233 -21.41 20.31 -12.28
N LEU A 234 -22.43 20.30 -13.15
CA LEU A 234 -22.79 19.09 -13.91
C LEU A 234 -21.67 18.61 -14.83
N VAL A 235 -20.92 19.53 -15.43
CA VAL A 235 -19.76 19.16 -16.31
C VAL A 235 -18.69 18.42 -15.48
N TYR A 236 -18.26 19.03 -14.38
CA TYR A 236 -17.24 18.40 -13.54
C TYR A 236 -17.74 17.09 -12.92
N PHE A 237 -18.98 17.05 -12.46
CA PHE A 237 -19.58 15.82 -11.97
C PHE A 237 -19.56 14.70 -13.03
N MET A 238 -19.94 14.97 -14.28
CA MET A 238 -19.92 13.98 -15.35
C MET A 238 -18.50 13.50 -15.68
N VAL A 239 -17.55 14.42 -15.80
CA VAL A 239 -16.15 14.06 -16.07
C VAL A 239 -15.60 13.17 -14.96
N TYR A 240 -15.79 13.59 -13.71
CA TYR A 240 -15.26 12.83 -12.57
C TYR A 240 -16.06 11.56 -12.23
N ALA A 241 -17.32 11.48 -12.61
CA ALA A 241 -18.07 10.21 -12.55
C ALA A 241 -17.46 9.17 -13.50
N VAL A 242 -17.07 9.58 -14.71
CA VAL A 242 -16.38 8.69 -15.67
C VAL A 242 -15.00 8.30 -15.12
N MET A 243 -14.23 9.25 -14.57
CA MET A 243 -12.92 8.96 -13.96
C MET A 243 -13.05 8.05 -12.74
N GLY A 244 -14.04 8.27 -11.89
CA GLY A 244 -14.32 7.42 -10.74
C GLY A 244 -14.69 5.99 -11.14
N MET A 245 -15.50 5.82 -12.19
CA MET A 245 -15.79 4.48 -12.74
C MET A 245 -14.54 3.82 -13.33
N TYR A 246 -13.69 4.58 -14.02
CA TYR A 246 -12.41 4.08 -14.49
C TYR A 246 -11.53 3.58 -13.34
N LEU A 247 -11.39 4.36 -12.26
CA LEU A 247 -10.59 4.01 -11.09
C LEU A 247 -11.11 2.77 -10.35
N THR A 248 -12.43 2.62 -10.27
CA THR A 248 -13.03 1.54 -9.49
C THR A 248 -13.25 0.26 -10.27
N LEU A 249 -13.42 0.33 -11.58
CA LEU A 249 -13.76 -0.84 -12.42
C LEU A 249 -12.59 -1.29 -13.31
N VAL A 250 -11.81 -0.36 -13.85
CA VAL A 250 -10.76 -0.68 -14.83
C VAL A 250 -9.43 -0.94 -14.15
N VAL A 251 -8.98 -0.01 -13.31
CA VAL A 251 -7.65 -0.09 -12.66
C VAL A 251 -7.49 -1.37 -11.82
N PRO A 252 -8.42 -1.75 -10.94
CA PRO A 252 -8.28 -2.99 -10.16
C PRO A 252 -8.22 -4.25 -11.02
N LYS A 253 -8.98 -4.29 -12.12
CA LYS A 253 -8.95 -5.42 -13.05
C LYS A 253 -7.63 -5.54 -13.81
N LEU A 254 -7.03 -4.39 -14.15
CA LEU A 254 -5.78 -4.34 -14.92
C LEU A 254 -4.59 -4.83 -14.09
N PHE A 255 -4.60 -4.55 -12.79
CA PHE A 255 -3.53 -4.90 -11.85
C PHE A 255 -3.89 -6.07 -10.93
N SER A 256 -5.02 -6.73 -11.16
CA SER A 256 -5.49 -7.88 -10.36
C SER A 256 -5.66 -7.59 -8.86
N PHE A 257 -5.95 -6.33 -8.50
CA PHE A 257 -6.27 -5.97 -7.12
C PHE A 257 -7.63 -6.53 -6.71
N VAL A 258 -7.73 -6.94 -5.46
CA VAL A 258 -9.01 -7.39 -4.89
C VAL A 258 -9.94 -6.19 -4.78
N SER A 259 -10.98 -6.17 -5.60
CA SER A 259 -11.98 -5.10 -5.61
C SER A 259 -13.37 -5.68 -5.32
N MET A 260 -13.95 -5.24 -4.21
CA MET A 260 -15.35 -5.58 -3.85
C MET A 260 -16.32 -4.44 -4.21
N VAL A 261 -16.03 -3.71 -5.29
CA VAL A 261 -16.88 -2.62 -5.72
C VAL A 261 -18.14 -3.16 -6.36
N THR A 262 -19.27 -2.93 -5.72
CA THR A 262 -20.62 -3.24 -6.23
C THR A 262 -21.30 -1.99 -6.77
N TRP A 263 -22.36 -2.15 -7.55
CA TRP A 263 -23.17 -1.01 -8.00
C TRP A 263 -23.73 -0.20 -6.83
N THR A 264 -24.06 -0.85 -5.73
CA THR A 264 -24.51 -0.18 -4.50
C THR A 264 -23.43 0.71 -3.90
N THR A 265 -22.16 0.28 -3.94
CA THR A 265 -21.02 1.08 -3.47
C THR A 265 -20.77 2.30 -4.38
N ILE A 266 -20.90 2.13 -5.70
CA ILE A 266 -20.76 3.24 -6.65
C ILE A 266 -21.85 4.29 -6.42
N LEU A 267 -23.10 3.86 -6.35
CA LEU A 267 -24.23 4.77 -6.19
C LEU A 267 -24.31 5.36 -4.79
N GLY A 268 -24.02 4.58 -3.74
CA GLY A 268 -24.15 5.00 -2.35
C GLY A 268 -22.97 5.80 -1.82
N PHE A 269 -21.78 5.64 -2.38
CA PHE A 269 -20.56 6.30 -1.89
C PHE A 269 -19.90 7.17 -2.96
N LEU A 270 -19.51 6.59 -4.10
CA LEU A 270 -18.65 7.26 -5.08
C LEU A 270 -19.35 8.49 -5.70
N LEU A 271 -20.58 8.36 -6.13
CA LEU A 271 -21.31 9.47 -6.73
C LEU A 271 -21.62 10.60 -5.73
N PRO A 272 -22.10 10.34 -4.51
CA PRO A 272 -22.23 11.38 -3.48
C PRO A 272 -20.89 12.03 -3.13
N TYR A 273 -19.80 11.26 -3.08
CA TYR A 273 -18.47 11.77 -2.82
C TYR A 273 -18.02 12.77 -3.92
N ILE A 274 -18.16 12.41 -5.18
CA ILE A 274 -17.84 13.29 -6.31
C ILE A 274 -18.70 14.54 -6.28
N LEU A 275 -20.00 14.40 -5.98
CA LEU A 275 -20.92 15.53 -5.87
C LEU A 275 -20.51 16.49 -4.74
N SER A 276 -20.11 15.96 -3.59
CA SER A 276 -19.61 16.77 -2.48
C SER A 276 -18.34 17.53 -2.86
N CYS A 277 -17.38 16.87 -3.54
CA CYS A 277 -16.15 17.53 -3.98
C CYS A 277 -16.41 18.63 -5.02
N VAL A 278 -17.35 18.41 -5.94
CA VAL A 278 -17.78 19.46 -6.90
C VAL A 278 -18.43 20.65 -6.19
N PHE A 279 -19.13 20.39 -5.07
CA PHE A 279 -19.76 21.45 -4.29
C PHE A 279 -18.74 22.31 -3.53
N PHE A 280 -17.63 21.72 -3.10
CA PHE A 280 -16.56 22.45 -2.40
C PHE A 280 -15.54 23.11 -3.35
N GLY A 281 -15.41 22.68 -4.56
CA GLY A 281 -14.52 23.24 -5.60
C GLY A 281 -15.20 24.36 -6.38
#